data_d00f6bdc9846c65cb3948956d5efb80f
#
_entry.id   d00f6bdc9846c65cb3948956d5efb80f
#
_cell.length_a   1.000
_cell.length_b   1.000
_cell.length_c   1.000
_cell.angle_alpha   90.00
_cell.angle_beta   90.00
_cell.angle_gamma   90.00
#
_symmetry.space_group_name_H-M   'P 1'
#
loop_
_entity.id
_entity.type
_entity.pdbx_description
1 polymer ?
#
loop_
_entity_poly.entity_id
_entity_poly.type
_entity_poly.pdbx_seq_one_letter_code
_entity_poly.pdbx_strand_id
1 'polypeptide(L)'
;PWYIYMTVYHGTDFLLNFFGVHNYLRATVAEHQSTAHWWFYIAMYFAGFFPWSFFMLPALFRKWKEHGLSFARADTATQFLLVWGVTVLLVFQLIATKYTTYTFPSLFAFAILTAKLLAGYDMAVERKALMTGAVYTLLVLTVVPVLTYMRSGKGPGTALASMDTGNKIIVYENKYRTSTVFYSGKIIYRLASADEIDRLKPGTLSWNAKNVMPFYSEEKLKDNKDGYFIVVSPRTEMGDTEIIEVKGSASDENSDYRRGRIYRFPFDWAAILRDSYHIG
;
A
#
# COMPACT_ATOMS: atom_id res chain seq x y z
N PRO A 1 22.30 6.36 -18.17
CA PRO A 1 21.68 5.97 -19.45
C PRO A 1 20.16 5.95 -19.37
N TRP A 2 19.56 5.29 -18.34
CA TRP A 2 18.09 5.12 -18.22
C TRP A 2 17.31 6.44 -18.21
N TYR A 3 17.69 7.39 -17.37
CA TYR A 3 17.00 8.69 -17.27
C TYR A 3 17.07 9.48 -18.59
N ILE A 4 18.22 9.42 -19.28
CA ILE A 4 18.37 10.06 -20.60
C ILE A 4 17.43 9.41 -21.60
N TYR A 5 17.41 8.08 -21.68
CA TYR A 5 16.50 7.33 -22.54
C TYR A 5 15.04 7.69 -22.28
N MET A 6 14.61 7.65 -21.04
CA MET A 6 13.24 7.98 -20.65
C MET A 6 12.87 9.44 -20.95
N THR A 7 13.82 10.36 -20.80
CA THR A 7 13.60 11.77 -21.14
C THR A 7 13.46 11.98 -22.65
N VAL A 8 14.27 11.28 -23.43
CA VAL A 8 14.18 11.36 -24.90
C VAL A 8 12.87 10.75 -25.41
N TYR A 9 12.42 9.65 -24.79
CA TYR A 9 11.21 8.92 -25.22
C TYR A 9 9.90 9.55 -24.73
N HIS A 10 9.85 10.04 -23.48
CA HIS A 10 8.65 10.58 -22.84
C HIS A 10 8.68 12.11 -22.66
N GLY A 11 9.75 12.78 -23.09
CA GLY A 11 9.89 14.21 -22.96
C GLY A 11 10.13 14.68 -21.50
N THR A 12 9.94 15.98 -21.31
CA THR A 12 10.13 16.64 -20.00
C THR A 12 9.12 16.20 -18.94
N ASP A 13 7.98 15.63 -19.34
CA ASP A 13 6.95 15.12 -18.42
C ASP A 13 7.48 14.00 -17.54
N PHE A 14 8.38 13.17 -18.07
CA PHE A 14 9.07 12.16 -17.28
C PHE A 14 9.91 12.81 -16.16
N LEU A 15 10.67 13.84 -16.47
CA LEU A 15 11.50 14.54 -15.47
C LEU A 15 10.65 15.24 -14.41
N LEU A 16 9.57 15.91 -14.82
CA LEU A 16 8.65 16.56 -13.90
C LEU A 16 7.96 15.56 -12.98
N ASN A 17 7.52 14.43 -13.50
CA ASN A 17 6.95 13.38 -12.68
C ASN A 17 7.99 12.75 -11.76
N PHE A 18 9.14 12.35 -12.29
CA PHE A 18 10.13 11.62 -11.51
C PHE A 18 10.82 12.51 -10.47
N PHE A 19 11.41 13.63 -10.90
CA PHE A 19 12.12 14.53 -9.96
C PHE A 19 11.17 15.47 -9.22
N GLY A 20 10.12 15.98 -9.89
CA GLY A 20 9.16 16.89 -9.28
C GLY A 20 8.23 16.18 -8.30
N VAL A 21 7.40 15.25 -8.79
CA VAL A 21 6.37 14.62 -7.94
C VAL A 21 6.96 13.54 -7.03
N HIS A 22 7.74 12.61 -7.59
CA HIS A 22 8.21 11.45 -6.84
C HIS A 22 9.42 11.73 -5.94
N ASN A 23 10.15 12.82 -6.13
CA ASN A 23 11.26 13.19 -5.26
C ASN A 23 10.99 14.50 -4.51
N TYR A 24 10.90 15.63 -5.21
CA TYR A 24 10.77 16.95 -4.58
C TYR A 24 9.47 17.10 -3.78
N LEU A 25 8.31 16.86 -4.41
CA LEU A 25 7.03 16.98 -3.73
C LEU A 25 6.94 16.00 -2.54
N ARG A 26 7.42 14.78 -2.72
CA ARG A 26 7.45 13.76 -1.67
C ARG A 26 8.36 14.13 -0.49
N ALA A 27 9.43 14.83 -0.75
CA ALA A 27 10.32 15.31 0.30
C ALA A 27 9.75 16.49 1.09
N THR A 28 8.98 17.37 0.44
CA THR A 28 8.55 18.66 0.98
C THR A 28 7.09 18.72 1.44
N VAL A 29 6.22 17.91 0.84
CA VAL A 29 4.78 17.90 1.13
C VAL A 29 4.31 16.49 1.46
N ALA A 30 3.67 16.32 2.61
CA ALA A 30 3.18 15.01 3.03
C ALA A 30 2.07 14.50 2.09
N GLU A 31 2.29 13.33 1.49
CA GLU A 31 1.28 12.65 0.67
C GLU A 31 0.12 12.12 1.54
N HIS A 32 0.46 11.61 2.72
CA HIS A 32 -0.50 11.07 3.68
C HIS A 32 -0.35 11.77 5.03
N GLN A 33 -1.31 12.60 5.39
CA GLN A 33 -1.31 13.34 6.66
C GLN A 33 -1.33 12.40 7.88
N SER A 34 -1.98 11.24 7.76
CA SER A 34 -2.06 10.23 8.82
C SER A 34 -0.72 9.61 9.22
N THR A 35 0.31 9.70 8.37
CA THR A 35 1.66 9.18 8.65
C THR A 35 2.69 10.28 8.85
N ALA A 36 2.33 11.55 8.66
CA ALA A 36 3.25 12.70 8.72
C ALA A 36 3.67 13.12 10.14
N HIS A 37 3.60 12.20 11.11
CA HIS A 37 3.93 12.50 12.50
C HIS A 37 5.42 12.28 12.80
N TRP A 38 6.00 13.09 13.70
CA TRP A 38 7.40 12.98 14.11
C TRP A 38 7.74 11.65 14.79
N TRP A 39 6.77 11.02 15.45
CA TRP A 39 6.92 9.74 16.15
C TRP A 39 6.72 8.51 15.25
N PHE A 40 6.30 8.71 13.97
CA PHE A 40 5.90 7.63 13.07
C PHE A 40 6.96 6.52 12.96
N TYR A 41 8.21 6.86 12.66
CA TYR A 41 9.25 5.85 12.54
C TYR A 41 9.66 5.24 13.87
N ILE A 42 9.56 5.97 14.98
CA ILE A 42 9.81 5.42 16.31
C ILE A 42 8.81 4.28 16.58
N ALA A 43 7.51 4.53 16.38
CA ALA A 43 6.48 3.51 16.55
C ALA A 43 6.66 2.33 15.57
N MET A 44 7.01 2.63 14.31
CA MET A 44 7.26 1.60 13.29
C MET A 44 8.46 0.71 13.64
N TYR A 45 9.52 1.28 14.21
CA TYR A 45 10.65 0.49 14.70
C TYR A 45 10.26 -0.42 15.85
N PHE A 46 9.54 0.10 16.84
CA PHE A 46 9.07 -0.71 17.96
C PHE A 46 8.17 -1.87 17.51
N ALA A 47 7.24 -1.60 16.62
CA ALA A 47 6.33 -2.61 16.07
C ALA A 47 7.06 -3.61 15.16
N GLY A 48 7.89 -3.13 14.24
CA GLY A 48 8.61 -3.97 13.27
C GLY A 48 9.73 -4.82 13.89
N PHE A 49 10.28 -4.37 15.01
CA PHE A 49 11.30 -5.11 15.78
C PHE A 49 10.72 -6.01 16.87
N PHE A 50 9.42 -6.08 17.01
CA PHE A 50 8.82 -7.00 17.98
C PHE A 50 9.17 -8.47 17.63
N PRO A 51 9.53 -9.34 18.63
CA PRO A 51 9.61 -9.06 20.06
C PRO A 51 10.96 -8.47 20.51
N TRP A 52 11.91 -8.25 19.60
CA TRP A 52 13.28 -7.81 19.93
C TRP A 52 13.34 -6.44 20.55
N SER A 53 12.45 -5.51 20.17
CA SER A 53 12.31 -4.21 20.82
C SER A 53 12.05 -4.33 22.31
N PHE A 54 11.28 -5.34 22.72
CA PHE A 54 10.98 -5.60 24.12
C PHE A 54 12.20 -6.08 24.91
N PHE A 55 13.06 -6.91 24.31
CA PHE A 55 14.29 -7.40 24.96
C PHE A 55 15.44 -6.38 24.88
N MET A 56 15.51 -5.61 23.81
CA MET A 56 16.55 -4.64 23.55
C MET A 56 16.59 -3.52 24.60
N LEU A 57 15.41 -2.99 24.98
CA LEU A 57 15.36 -1.85 25.91
C LEU A 57 15.96 -2.15 27.28
N PRO A 58 15.59 -3.23 27.98
CA PRO A 58 16.22 -3.58 29.26
C PRO A 58 17.71 -3.84 29.13
N ALA A 59 18.15 -4.51 28.03
CA ALA A 59 19.56 -4.77 27.79
C ALA A 59 20.36 -3.47 27.53
N LEU A 60 19.78 -2.54 26.78
CA LEU A 60 20.39 -1.23 26.53
C LEU A 60 20.47 -0.39 27.81
N PHE A 61 19.41 -0.39 28.62
CA PHE A 61 19.38 0.29 29.92
C PHE A 61 20.44 -0.28 30.86
N ARG A 62 20.55 -1.61 30.94
CA ARG A 62 21.57 -2.30 31.72
C ARG A 62 22.98 -1.91 31.26
N LYS A 63 23.26 -1.96 29.96
CA LYS A 63 24.56 -1.55 29.41
C LYS A 63 24.88 -0.10 29.73
N TRP A 64 23.90 0.79 29.62
CA TRP A 64 24.07 2.20 29.97
C TRP A 64 24.46 2.39 31.44
N LYS A 65 23.80 1.66 32.34
CA LYS A 65 24.05 1.74 33.79
C LYS A 65 25.40 1.15 34.18
N GLU A 66 25.81 0.05 33.55
CA GLU A 66 27.05 -0.67 33.90
C GLU A 66 28.31 -0.04 33.26
N HIS A 67 28.21 0.39 32.04
CA HIS A 67 29.37 0.80 31.23
C HIS A 67 29.26 2.19 30.61
N GLY A 68 28.09 2.82 30.70
CA GLY A 68 27.76 4.01 29.95
C GLY A 68 27.61 3.71 28.44
N LEU A 69 27.01 4.66 27.72
CA LEU A 69 26.93 4.61 26.26
C LEU A 69 27.89 5.63 25.68
N SER A 70 28.91 5.19 24.97
CA SER A 70 29.87 6.08 24.32
C SER A 70 30.15 5.57 22.91
N PHE A 71 29.86 6.42 21.93
CA PHE A 71 30.16 6.14 20.53
C PHE A 71 31.65 5.97 20.32
N ALA A 72 32.47 6.86 20.90
CA ALA A 72 33.96 6.83 20.75
C ALA A 72 34.62 5.59 21.31
N ARG A 73 33.98 4.91 22.29
CA ARG A 73 34.52 3.68 22.90
C ARG A 73 33.98 2.41 22.22
N ALA A 74 33.05 2.55 21.30
CA ALA A 74 32.52 1.41 20.57
C ALA A 74 33.55 0.93 19.52
N ASP A 75 33.51 -0.37 19.24
CA ASP A 75 34.34 -0.93 18.15
C ASP A 75 33.85 -0.40 16.79
N THR A 76 34.76 -0.42 15.81
CA THR A 76 34.52 0.13 14.46
C THR A 76 33.27 -0.42 13.79
N ALA A 77 32.97 -1.71 13.95
CA ALA A 77 31.75 -2.32 13.37
C ALA A 77 30.49 -1.73 14.01
N THR A 78 30.48 -1.56 15.33
CA THR A 78 29.37 -0.93 16.05
C THR A 78 29.19 0.54 15.65
N GLN A 79 30.29 1.29 15.51
CA GLN A 79 30.25 2.68 15.04
C GLN A 79 29.68 2.76 13.62
N PHE A 80 30.14 1.92 12.70
CA PHE A 80 29.62 1.85 11.34
C PHE A 80 28.12 1.56 11.29
N LEU A 81 27.66 0.53 12.02
CA LEU A 81 26.26 0.15 12.08
C LEU A 81 25.38 1.26 12.69
N LEU A 82 25.86 1.95 13.72
CA LEU A 82 25.15 3.10 14.30
C LEU A 82 25.05 4.25 13.29
N VAL A 83 26.15 4.61 12.63
CA VAL A 83 26.14 5.66 11.61
C VAL A 83 25.18 5.28 10.48
N TRP A 84 25.28 4.08 9.95
CA TRP A 84 24.38 3.60 8.90
C TRP A 84 22.92 3.68 9.33
N GLY A 85 22.54 3.01 10.43
CA GLY A 85 21.16 2.94 10.90
C GLY A 85 20.57 4.32 11.20
N VAL A 86 21.30 5.14 11.94
CA VAL A 86 20.87 6.49 12.35
C VAL A 86 20.76 7.42 11.15
N THR A 87 21.74 7.40 10.22
CA THR A 87 21.70 8.28 9.03
C THR A 87 20.46 8.00 8.18
N VAL A 88 20.18 6.74 7.87
CA VAL A 88 18.99 6.37 7.11
C VAL A 88 17.70 6.82 7.84
N LEU A 89 17.63 6.56 9.15
CA LEU A 89 16.47 6.98 9.95
C LEU A 89 16.28 8.50 9.94
N LEU A 90 17.35 9.27 10.16
CA LEU A 90 17.28 10.73 10.20
C LEU A 90 16.90 11.33 8.84
N VAL A 91 17.51 10.86 7.76
CA VAL A 91 17.18 11.34 6.41
C VAL A 91 15.67 11.17 6.12
N PHE A 92 15.13 9.97 6.37
CA PHE A 92 13.71 9.75 6.11
C PHE A 92 12.78 10.39 7.15
N GLN A 93 13.28 10.64 8.38
CA GLN A 93 12.53 11.39 9.37
C GLN A 93 12.33 12.87 8.97
N LEU A 94 13.30 13.47 8.26
CA LEU A 94 13.21 14.84 7.78
C LEU A 94 12.31 14.99 6.55
N ILE A 95 12.09 13.92 5.78
CA ILE A 95 11.22 13.93 4.61
C ILE A 95 9.74 14.01 5.06
N ALA A 96 8.95 14.85 4.37
CA ALA A 96 7.55 15.10 4.73
C ALA A 96 6.67 13.86 4.54
N THR A 97 6.80 13.16 3.41
CA THR A 97 6.06 11.91 3.15
C THR A 97 6.74 10.73 3.81
N LYS A 98 6.03 10.03 4.69
CA LYS A 98 6.56 8.88 5.42
C LYS A 98 5.90 7.58 4.95
N TYR A 99 6.75 6.64 4.50
CA TYR A 99 6.35 5.26 4.19
C TYR A 99 7.10 4.28 5.10
N THR A 100 6.45 3.22 5.51
CA THR A 100 7.04 2.17 6.36
C THR A 100 8.29 1.54 5.73
N THR A 101 8.33 1.48 4.40
CA THR A 101 9.43 0.86 3.64
C THR A 101 10.69 1.72 3.55
N TYR A 102 10.62 3.03 3.80
CA TYR A 102 11.78 3.91 3.63
C TYR A 102 12.90 3.63 4.62
N THR A 103 12.56 3.25 5.84
CA THR A 103 13.54 2.93 6.87
C THR A 103 13.99 1.47 6.85
N PHE A 104 13.48 0.66 5.90
CA PHE A 104 13.84 -0.76 5.80
C PHE A 104 15.37 -1.02 5.74
N PRO A 105 16.19 -0.25 5.00
CA PRO A 105 17.64 -0.46 4.99
C PRO A 105 18.31 -0.31 6.36
N SER A 106 17.76 0.53 7.25
CA SER A 106 18.31 0.71 8.60
C SER A 106 17.97 -0.42 9.56
N LEU A 107 16.92 -1.22 9.26
CA LEU A 107 16.54 -2.38 10.07
C LEU A 107 17.68 -3.40 10.16
N PHE A 108 18.44 -3.62 9.09
CA PHE A 108 19.59 -4.55 9.10
C PHE A 108 20.67 -4.10 10.09
N ALA A 109 21.01 -2.82 10.08
CA ALA A 109 21.99 -2.28 11.00
C ALA A 109 21.54 -2.45 12.47
N PHE A 110 20.28 -2.09 12.76
CA PHE A 110 19.74 -2.21 14.10
C PHE A 110 19.52 -3.66 14.53
N ALA A 111 19.20 -4.58 13.60
CA ALA A 111 19.12 -6.01 13.90
C ALA A 111 20.46 -6.58 14.38
N ILE A 112 21.54 -6.26 13.66
CA ILE A 112 22.89 -6.70 14.03
C ILE A 112 23.32 -6.11 15.39
N LEU A 113 23.05 -4.80 15.60
CA LEU A 113 23.34 -4.14 16.87
C LEU A 113 22.53 -4.76 18.03
N THR A 114 21.27 -5.07 17.81
CA THR A 114 20.42 -5.74 18.81
C THR A 114 20.94 -7.13 19.11
N ALA A 115 21.26 -7.93 18.11
CA ALA A 115 21.82 -9.26 18.29
C ALA A 115 23.13 -9.21 19.10
N LYS A 116 24.05 -8.28 18.74
CA LYS A 116 25.31 -8.07 19.46
C LYS A 116 25.07 -7.66 20.94
N LEU A 117 24.12 -6.77 21.18
CA LEU A 117 23.75 -6.34 22.54
C LEU A 117 23.20 -7.49 23.38
N LEU A 118 22.26 -8.26 22.83
CA LEU A 118 21.61 -9.35 23.55
C LEU A 118 22.56 -10.55 23.79
N ALA A 119 23.43 -10.86 22.82
CA ALA A 119 24.44 -11.91 22.97
C ALA A 119 25.42 -11.62 24.14
N GLY A 120 25.76 -10.34 24.35
CA GLY A 120 26.63 -9.93 25.46
C GLY A 120 26.04 -10.18 26.86
N TYR A 121 24.74 -10.49 26.95
CA TYR A 121 24.04 -10.78 28.20
C TYR A 121 23.54 -12.25 28.31
N ASP A 122 24.02 -13.12 27.46
CA ASP A 122 23.66 -14.56 27.44
C ASP A 122 22.13 -14.78 27.43
N MET A 123 21.46 -14.05 26.57
CA MET A 123 19.96 -14.02 26.53
C MET A 123 19.35 -15.18 25.74
N ALA A 124 20.12 -16.27 25.48
CA ALA A 124 19.69 -17.37 24.61
C ALA A 124 19.10 -16.87 23.25
N VAL A 125 19.81 -15.95 22.62
CA VAL A 125 19.37 -15.20 21.43
C VAL A 125 19.01 -16.14 20.29
N GLU A 126 19.84 -17.17 20.04
CA GLU A 126 19.64 -18.14 18.94
C GLU A 126 18.28 -18.86 19.06
N ARG A 127 17.96 -19.39 20.25
CA ARG A 127 16.70 -20.08 20.50
C ARG A 127 15.50 -19.15 20.32
N LYS A 128 15.59 -17.92 20.83
CA LYS A 128 14.53 -16.91 20.68
C LYS A 128 14.38 -16.50 19.22
N ALA A 129 15.49 -16.37 18.46
CA ALA A 129 15.46 -16.06 17.06
C ALA A 129 14.77 -17.16 16.23
N LEU A 130 15.08 -18.42 16.48
CA LEU A 130 14.42 -19.56 15.83
C LEU A 130 12.92 -19.58 16.12
N MET A 131 12.52 -19.41 17.38
CA MET A 131 11.10 -19.36 17.77
C MET A 131 10.38 -18.18 17.10
N THR A 132 10.97 -16.99 17.12
CA THR A 132 10.39 -15.81 16.46
C THR A 132 10.28 -16.01 14.96
N GLY A 133 11.32 -16.55 14.33
CA GLY A 133 11.31 -16.88 12.90
C GLY A 133 10.21 -17.88 12.55
N ALA A 134 10.04 -18.94 13.34
CA ALA A 134 8.97 -19.91 13.14
C ALA A 134 7.57 -19.29 13.26
N VAL A 135 7.35 -18.46 14.28
CA VAL A 135 6.07 -17.75 14.46
C VAL A 135 5.79 -16.81 13.31
N TYR A 136 6.77 -16.00 12.89
CA TYR A 136 6.59 -15.08 11.75
C TYR A 136 6.38 -15.83 10.44
N THR A 137 7.09 -16.92 10.20
CA THR A 137 6.86 -17.76 9.04
C THR A 137 5.43 -18.29 9.02
N LEU A 138 4.94 -18.80 10.16
CA LEU A 138 3.56 -19.26 10.27
C LEU A 138 2.55 -18.11 10.00
N LEU A 139 2.77 -16.94 10.58
CA LEU A 139 1.90 -15.77 10.35
C LEU A 139 1.91 -15.33 8.88
N VAL A 140 3.08 -15.30 8.25
CA VAL A 140 3.19 -14.96 6.82
C VAL A 140 2.48 -15.98 5.95
N LEU A 141 2.61 -17.26 6.24
CA LEU A 141 1.95 -18.32 5.46
C LEU A 141 0.44 -18.41 5.70
N THR A 142 -0.06 -17.98 6.86
CA THR A 142 -1.50 -18.12 7.20
C THR A 142 -2.27 -16.81 7.09
N VAL A 143 -1.77 -15.74 7.69
CA VAL A 143 -2.50 -14.47 7.83
C VAL A 143 -2.33 -13.56 6.62
N VAL A 144 -1.10 -13.45 6.08
CA VAL A 144 -0.81 -12.51 4.97
C VAL A 144 -1.60 -12.83 3.69
N PRO A 145 -1.70 -14.10 3.22
CA PRO A 145 -2.49 -14.43 2.04
C PRO A 145 -3.96 -14.04 2.19
N VAL A 146 -4.53 -14.32 3.36
CA VAL A 146 -5.92 -13.97 3.69
C VAL A 146 -6.13 -12.45 3.63
N LEU A 147 -5.29 -11.68 4.33
CA LEU A 147 -5.39 -10.21 4.34
C LEU A 147 -5.17 -9.62 2.93
N THR A 148 -4.25 -10.19 2.17
CA THR A 148 -3.97 -9.75 0.79
C THR A 148 -5.16 -10.00 -0.11
N TYR A 149 -5.76 -11.19 -0.03
CA TYR A 149 -6.95 -11.53 -0.81
C TYR A 149 -8.13 -10.62 -0.47
N MET A 150 -8.40 -10.38 0.81
CA MET A 150 -9.47 -9.49 1.27
C MET A 150 -9.35 -8.08 0.72
N ARG A 151 -8.12 -7.58 0.61
CA ARG A 151 -7.85 -6.23 0.09
C ARG A 151 -7.68 -6.18 -1.41
N SER A 152 -7.52 -7.33 -2.07
CA SER A 152 -7.40 -7.41 -3.52
C SER A 152 -8.76 -7.32 -4.21
N GLY A 153 -8.79 -6.78 -5.40
CA GLY A 153 -9.94 -6.85 -6.29
C GLY A 153 -9.99 -8.14 -7.12
N LYS A 154 -9.34 -9.24 -6.68
CA LYS A 154 -9.24 -10.48 -7.46
C LYS A 154 -10.61 -11.11 -7.70
N GLY A 155 -11.41 -11.32 -6.65
CA GLY A 155 -12.73 -11.91 -6.78
C GLY A 155 -13.64 -11.19 -7.78
N PRO A 156 -13.95 -9.90 -7.56
CA PRO A 156 -14.75 -9.13 -8.52
C PRO A 156 -14.07 -8.99 -9.90
N GLY A 157 -12.74 -8.91 -9.96
CA GLY A 157 -12.01 -8.83 -11.23
C GLY A 157 -12.15 -10.10 -12.06
N THR A 158 -11.96 -11.28 -11.49
CA THR A 158 -12.11 -12.57 -12.20
C THR A 158 -13.56 -12.82 -12.62
N ALA A 159 -14.52 -12.44 -11.78
CA ALA A 159 -15.93 -12.54 -12.15
C ALA A 159 -16.27 -11.62 -13.34
N LEU A 160 -15.76 -10.38 -13.30
CA LEU A 160 -15.95 -9.44 -14.41
C LEU A 160 -15.26 -9.92 -15.70
N ALA A 161 -14.12 -10.63 -15.59
CA ALA A 161 -13.46 -11.25 -16.72
C ALA A 161 -14.34 -12.28 -17.43
N SER A 162 -15.11 -13.08 -16.66
CA SER A 162 -16.00 -14.13 -17.17
C SER A 162 -17.35 -13.60 -17.69
N MET A 163 -17.72 -12.34 -17.36
CA MET A 163 -18.96 -11.74 -17.81
C MET A 163 -18.85 -11.25 -19.25
N ASP A 164 -19.86 -11.54 -20.07
CA ASP A 164 -20.01 -10.86 -21.37
C ASP A 164 -20.49 -9.42 -21.13
N THR A 165 -19.55 -8.51 -21.22
CA THR A 165 -19.85 -7.08 -21.07
C THR A 165 -20.10 -6.40 -22.42
N GLY A 166 -19.88 -7.07 -23.54
CA GLY A 166 -19.97 -6.47 -24.85
C GLY A 166 -19.15 -5.17 -24.93
N ASN A 167 -19.72 -4.15 -25.53
CA ASN A 167 -19.14 -2.80 -25.59
C ASN A 167 -19.61 -1.87 -24.46
N LYS A 168 -20.26 -2.41 -23.42
CA LYS A 168 -20.78 -1.61 -22.30
C LYS A 168 -19.65 -1.01 -21.48
N ILE A 169 -19.85 0.22 -21.05
CA ILE A 169 -18.93 0.94 -20.18
C ILE A 169 -18.96 0.30 -18.77
N ILE A 170 -17.79 0.18 -18.18
CA ILE A 170 -17.63 -0.32 -16.82
C ILE A 170 -17.08 0.82 -15.98
N VAL A 171 -17.81 1.20 -14.93
CA VAL A 171 -17.41 2.27 -14.03
C VAL A 171 -17.21 1.75 -12.61
N TYR A 172 -16.35 2.41 -11.88
CA TYR A 172 -16.04 2.11 -10.48
C TYR A 172 -16.62 3.22 -9.60
N GLU A 173 -17.50 2.85 -8.69
CA GLU A 173 -18.03 3.74 -7.66
C GLU A 173 -17.25 3.59 -6.35
N ASN A 174 -16.99 4.67 -5.67
CA ASN A 174 -16.19 4.77 -4.45
C ASN A 174 -14.67 4.51 -4.67
N LYS A 175 -14.10 3.55 -3.96
CA LYS A 175 -12.65 3.30 -3.96
C LYS A 175 -12.21 2.51 -5.20
N TYR A 176 -11.61 3.20 -6.17
CA TYR A 176 -11.03 2.56 -7.37
C TYR A 176 -9.90 1.59 -6.99
N ARG A 177 -10.00 0.34 -7.44
CA ARG A 177 -9.01 -0.70 -7.19
C ARG A 177 -8.35 -1.15 -8.49
N THR A 178 -7.09 -0.83 -8.67
CA THR A 178 -6.30 -1.24 -9.85
C THR A 178 -6.20 -2.77 -9.99
N SER A 179 -6.24 -3.51 -8.88
CA SER A 179 -6.26 -4.97 -8.91
C SER A 179 -7.51 -5.53 -9.60
N THR A 180 -8.68 -4.91 -9.45
CA THR A 180 -9.87 -5.34 -10.18
C THR A 180 -9.69 -5.17 -11.69
N VAL A 181 -9.08 -4.06 -12.12
CA VAL A 181 -8.74 -3.83 -13.53
C VAL A 181 -7.78 -4.91 -14.05
N PHE A 182 -6.72 -5.18 -13.29
CA PHE A 182 -5.73 -6.19 -13.64
C PHE A 182 -6.35 -7.58 -13.84
N TYR A 183 -7.13 -8.05 -12.87
CA TYR A 183 -7.75 -9.40 -12.94
C TYR A 183 -8.91 -9.49 -13.93
N SER A 184 -9.59 -8.39 -14.24
CA SER A 184 -10.65 -8.39 -15.24
C SER A 184 -10.12 -8.35 -16.68
N GLY A 185 -8.94 -7.82 -16.90
CA GLY A 185 -8.40 -7.51 -18.22
C GLY A 185 -9.22 -6.47 -19.00
N LYS A 186 -10.11 -5.72 -18.31
CA LYS A 186 -11.03 -4.76 -18.91
C LYS A 186 -10.69 -3.35 -18.44
N ILE A 187 -11.00 -2.36 -19.31
CA ILE A 187 -10.89 -0.95 -18.92
C ILE A 187 -12.06 -0.62 -17.99
N ILE A 188 -11.75 -0.16 -16.80
CA ILE A 188 -12.72 0.28 -15.81
C ILE A 188 -12.45 1.77 -15.53
N TYR A 189 -13.48 2.59 -15.67
CA TYR A 189 -13.38 4.03 -15.46
C TYR A 189 -13.71 4.37 -14.01
N ARG A 190 -13.03 5.35 -13.45
CA ARG A 190 -13.43 5.94 -12.17
C ARG A 190 -14.59 6.88 -12.40
N LEU A 191 -15.74 6.61 -11.76
CA LEU A 191 -16.91 7.48 -11.80
C LEU A 191 -16.67 8.70 -10.91
N ALA A 192 -16.91 9.89 -11.45
CA ALA A 192 -16.83 11.15 -10.71
C ALA A 192 -17.65 12.23 -11.42
N SER A 193 -18.08 13.27 -10.72
CA SER A 193 -18.71 14.43 -11.34
C SER A 193 -17.72 15.21 -12.21
N ALA A 194 -18.22 16.00 -13.16
CA ALA A 194 -17.37 16.79 -14.05
C ALA A 194 -16.44 17.72 -13.26
N ASP A 195 -16.94 18.36 -12.20
CA ASP A 195 -16.15 19.24 -11.32
C ASP A 195 -15.08 18.48 -10.54
N GLU A 196 -15.38 17.24 -10.12
CA GLU A 196 -14.39 16.39 -9.45
C GLU A 196 -13.31 15.94 -10.42
N ILE A 197 -13.67 15.57 -11.65
CA ILE A 197 -12.72 15.21 -12.69
C ILE A 197 -11.75 16.35 -12.96
N ASP A 198 -12.25 17.58 -13.08
CA ASP A 198 -11.39 18.76 -13.33
C ASP A 198 -10.42 19.01 -12.16
N ARG A 199 -10.85 18.78 -10.92
CA ARG A 199 -9.98 18.89 -9.74
C ARG A 199 -8.95 17.76 -9.64
N LEU A 200 -9.29 16.55 -10.10
CA LEU A 200 -8.45 15.37 -10.00
C LEU A 200 -7.55 15.14 -11.21
N LYS A 201 -7.72 15.91 -12.29
CA LYS A 201 -6.86 15.80 -13.48
C LYS A 201 -5.38 15.88 -13.10
N PRO A 202 -4.53 15.08 -13.74
CA PRO A 202 -3.09 15.16 -13.53
C PRO A 202 -2.59 16.59 -13.71
N GLY A 203 -1.93 17.13 -12.69
CA GLY A 203 -1.26 18.42 -12.74
C GLY A 203 0.24 18.23 -12.82
N THR A 204 0.98 19.27 -13.21
CA THR A 204 2.43 19.19 -13.46
C THR A 204 3.23 18.93 -12.17
N LEU A 205 2.89 19.59 -11.05
CA LEU A 205 3.61 19.44 -9.77
C LEU A 205 2.59 19.35 -8.62
N SER A 206 1.78 18.31 -8.66
CA SER A 206 0.77 18.04 -7.62
C SER A 206 0.60 16.54 -7.42
N TRP A 207 -0.01 16.15 -6.30
CA TRP A 207 -0.36 14.75 -6.05
C TRP A 207 -1.35 14.19 -7.07
N ASN A 208 -2.09 15.05 -7.76
CA ASN A 208 -3.01 14.65 -8.84
C ASN A 208 -2.26 14.06 -10.05
N ALA A 209 -0.97 14.33 -10.22
CA ALA A 209 -0.16 13.69 -11.27
C ALA A 209 -0.17 12.16 -11.19
N LYS A 210 -0.56 11.58 -10.05
CA LYS A 210 -0.72 10.13 -9.85
C LYS A 210 -2.08 9.59 -10.29
N ASN A 211 -3.04 10.45 -10.60
CA ASN A 211 -4.39 10.07 -11.01
C ASN A 211 -4.41 9.69 -12.49
N VAL A 212 -3.71 8.61 -12.84
CA VAL A 212 -3.57 8.11 -14.23
C VAL A 212 -4.70 7.17 -14.66
N MET A 213 -5.66 6.86 -13.76
CA MET A 213 -6.81 6.04 -14.10
C MET A 213 -7.75 6.83 -15.05
N PRO A 214 -8.44 6.16 -15.97
CA PRO A 214 -9.44 6.82 -16.81
C PRO A 214 -10.66 7.22 -15.98
N PHE A 215 -11.15 8.43 -16.20
CA PHE A 215 -12.36 8.95 -15.58
C PHE A 215 -13.55 8.88 -16.51
N TYR A 216 -14.73 8.70 -15.96
CA TYR A 216 -16.01 8.83 -16.64
C TYR A 216 -16.95 9.73 -15.85
N SER A 217 -17.59 10.69 -16.50
CA SER A 217 -18.45 11.63 -15.77
C SER A 217 -19.83 11.03 -15.50
N GLU A 218 -20.38 11.35 -14.33
CA GLU A 218 -21.72 10.91 -13.92
C GLU A 218 -22.79 11.42 -14.88
N GLU A 219 -22.61 12.65 -15.41
CA GLU A 219 -23.53 13.27 -16.35
C GLU A 219 -23.58 12.48 -17.67
N LYS A 220 -22.42 12.10 -18.21
CA LYS A 220 -22.34 11.26 -19.42
C LYS A 220 -22.89 9.86 -19.20
N LEU A 221 -22.78 9.33 -17.96
CA LEU A 221 -23.31 8.01 -17.64
C LEU A 221 -24.83 8.01 -17.66
N LYS A 222 -25.47 9.09 -17.20
CA LYS A 222 -26.93 9.25 -17.22
C LYS A 222 -27.50 9.26 -18.65
N ASP A 223 -26.73 9.77 -19.60
CA ASP A 223 -27.13 9.83 -21.02
C ASP A 223 -26.85 8.53 -21.78
N ASN A 224 -26.21 7.55 -21.15
CA ASN A 224 -25.82 6.30 -21.80
C ASN A 224 -27.04 5.38 -21.97
N LYS A 225 -27.45 5.16 -23.22
CA LYS A 225 -28.61 4.33 -23.60
C LYS A 225 -28.28 2.83 -23.71
N ASP A 226 -27.00 2.48 -23.88
CA ASP A 226 -26.57 1.10 -24.15
C ASP A 226 -26.46 0.25 -22.87
N GLY A 227 -26.67 0.88 -21.70
CA GLY A 227 -26.44 0.26 -20.39
C GLY A 227 -24.96 0.22 -20.02
N TYR A 228 -24.68 -0.09 -18.77
CA TYR A 228 -23.33 -0.09 -18.22
C TYR A 228 -23.22 -1.03 -17.01
N PHE A 229 -21.99 -1.28 -16.59
CA PHE A 229 -21.71 -2.00 -15.36
C PHE A 229 -21.14 -1.04 -14.31
N ILE A 230 -21.63 -1.15 -13.09
CA ILE A 230 -21.05 -0.45 -11.92
C ILE A 230 -20.39 -1.47 -11.01
N VAL A 231 -19.12 -1.26 -10.71
CA VAL A 231 -18.41 -1.97 -9.65
C VAL A 231 -18.43 -1.11 -8.40
N VAL A 232 -19.20 -1.51 -7.41
CA VAL A 232 -19.36 -0.80 -6.15
C VAL A 232 -18.38 -1.38 -5.13
N SER A 233 -17.39 -0.61 -4.75
CA SER A 233 -16.51 -0.99 -3.63
C SER A 233 -17.22 -0.79 -2.30
N PRO A 234 -17.03 -1.70 -1.35
CA PRO A 234 -17.54 -1.49 -0.01
C PRO A 234 -16.92 -0.23 0.61
N ARG A 235 -17.68 0.47 1.42
CA ARG A 235 -17.19 1.62 2.19
C ARG A 235 -16.23 1.20 3.29
N THR A 236 -16.36 -0.02 3.79
CA THR A 236 -15.47 -0.65 4.78
C THR A 236 -14.55 -1.66 4.11
N GLU A 237 -13.36 -1.90 4.65
CA GLU A 237 -12.38 -2.83 4.06
C GLU A 237 -12.86 -4.30 4.02
N MET A 238 -13.84 -4.66 4.86
CA MET A 238 -14.42 -6.01 4.97
C MET A 238 -15.83 -6.13 4.39
N GLY A 239 -16.31 -5.14 3.66
CA GLY A 239 -17.62 -5.20 3.02
C GLY A 239 -17.57 -5.91 1.67
N ASP A 240 -18.75 -6.32 1.21
CA ASP A 240 -18.90 -6.99 -0.07
C ASP A 240 -18.70 -6.02 -1.24
N THR A 241 -18.02 -6.48 -2.28
CA THR A 241 -17.98 -5.78 -3.56
C THR A 241 -19.17 -6.24 -4.40
N GLU A 242 -19.89 -5.32 -4.98
CA GLU A 242 -21.03 -5.61 -5.84
C GLU A 242 -20.70 -5.20 -7.29
N ILE A 243 -21.14 -6.01 -8.25
CA ILE A 243 -21.17 -5.65 -9.66
C ILE A 243 -22.64 -5.56 -10.06
N ILE A 244 -23.04 -4.41 -10.57
CA ILE A 244 -24.41 -4.12 -10.94
C ILE A 244 -24.48 -3.91 -12.46
N GLU A 245 -25.25 -4.72 -13.14
CA GLU A 245 -25.57 -4.50 -14.55
C GLU A 245 -26.81 -3.60 -14.66
N VAL A 246 -26.62 -2.42 -15.21
CA VAL A 246 -27.72 -1.46 -15.47
C VAL A 246 -28.10 -1.54 -16.94
N LYS A 247 -29.40 -1.79 -17.21
CA LYS A 247 -29.96 -1.84 -18.56
C LYS A 247 -30.71 -0.56 -18.85
N GLY A 248 -30.32 0.12 -19.93
CA GLY A 248 -31.00 1.33 -20.41
C GLY A 248 -30.52 2.64 -19.77
N SER A 249 -31.16 3.75 -20.16
CA SER A 249 -30.78 5.09 -19.70
C SER A 249 -31.21 5.30 -18.24
N ALA A 250 -30.30 5.92 -17.46
CA ALA A 250 -30.57 6.39 -16.10
C ALA A 250 -31.48 7.64 -16.06
N SER A 251 -32.07 8.02 -17.20
CA SER A 251 -32.90 9.25 -17.35
C SER A 251 -34.27 9.18 -16.68
N ASP A 252 -34.67 8.04 -16.14
CA ASP A 252 -35.82 7.98 -15.25
C ASP A 252 -35.38 8.52 -13.87
N GLU A 253 -35.85 9.71 -13.51
CA GLU A 253 -35.56 10.43 -12.24
C GLU A 253 -35.79 9.60 -10.97
N ASN A 254 -36.35 8.39 -11.11
CA ASN A 254 -36.64 7.44 -10.04
C ASN A 254 -35.95 6.07 -10.20
N SER A 255 -35.06 5.91 -11.19
CA SER A 255 -34.34 4.64 -11.36
C SER A 255 -33.13 4.59 -10.45
N ASP A 256 -33.35 4.08 -9.24
CA ASP A 256 -32.25 3.57 -8.39
C ASP A 256 -31.47 2.54 -9.23
N TYR A 257 -30.22 2.83 -9.62
CA TYR A 257 -29.33 1.92 -10.36
C TYR A 257 -29.22 0.55 -9.67
N ARG A 258 -29.59 0.45 -8.39
CA ARG A 258 -29.68 -0.79 -7.60
C ARG A 258 -30.77 -1.75 -8.09
N ARG A 259 -31.63 -1.36 -9.04
CA ARG A 259 -32.62 -2.24 -9.68
C ARG A 259 -32.06 -3.12 -10.80
N GLY A 260 -30.75 -2.97 -11.14
CA GLY A 260 -30.07 -3.84 -12.08
C GLY A 260 -29.81 -5.24 -11.53
N ARG A 261 -29.27 -6.15 -12.36
CA ARG A 261 -28.84 -7.45 -11.92
C ARG A 261 -27.60 -7.29 -11.02
N ILE A 262 -27.71 -7.66 -9.73
CA ILE A 262 -26.67 -7.50 -8.73
C ILE A 262 -25.92 -8.82 -8.59
N TYR A 263 -24.60 -8.79 -8.78
CA TYR A 263 -23.70 -9.88 -8.50
C TYR A 263 -22.90 -9.51 -7.24
N ARG A 264 -23.10 -10.25 -6.14
CA ARG A 264 -22.43 -10.01 -4.86
C ARG A 264 -21.24 -10.95 -4.73
N PHE A 265 -20.14 -10.42 -4.24
CA PHE A 265 -18.94 -11.17 -3.90
C PHE A 265 -18.75 -11.11 -2.39
N PRO A 266 -19.47 -11.99 -1.65
CA PRO A 266 -19.32 -12.07 -0.21
C PRO A 266 -17.94 -12.54 0.15
N PHE A 267 -17.52 -12.21 1.33
CA PHE A 267 -16.30 -12.71 1.92
C PHE A 267 -16.41 -14.22 2.16
N ASP A 268 -15.77 -15.02 1.31
CA ASP A 268 -15.79 -16.49 1.40
C ASP A 268 -14.42 -17.03 1.83
N TRP A 269 -14.33 -17.50 3.06
CA TRP A 269 -13.12 -18.11 3.62
C TRP A 269 -12.66 -19.34 2.84
N ALA A 270 -13.57 -20.16 2.36
CA ALA A 270 -13.23 -21.38 1.63
C ALA A 270 -12.60 -21.06 0.27
N ALA A 271 -13.13 -20.06 -0.45
CA ALA A 271 -12.55 -19.56 -1.68
C ALA A 271 -11.18 -18.92 -1.45
N ILE A 272 -11.01 -18.17 -0.37
CA ILE A 272 -9.73 -17.54 -0.01
C ILE A 272 -8.64 -18.62 0.22
N LEU A 273 -8.94 -19.64 0.99
CA LEU A 273 -7.98 -20.72 1.28
C LEU A 273 -7.65 -21.51 0.02
N ARG A 274 -8.66 -21.84 -0.79
CA ARG A 274 -8.47 -22.54 -2.06
C ARG A 274 -7.55 -21.78 -3.01
N ASP A 275 -7.88 -20.51 -3.25
CA ASP A 275 -7.13 -19.66 -4.18
C ASP A 275 -5.74 -19.28 -3.68
N SER A 276 -5.55 -19.15 -2.36
CA SER A 276 -4.26 -18.81 -1.76
C SER A 276 -3.27 -19.96 -1.75
N TYR A 277 -3.75 -21.21 -1.65
CA TYR A 277 -2.88 -22.38 -1.51
C TYR A 277 -2.96 -23.35 -2.68
N HIS A 278 -3.73 -23.04 -3.75
CA HIS A 278 -3.94 -23.93 -4.89
C HIS A 278 -4.37 -25.35 -4.47
N ILE A 279 -5.14 -25.46 -3.41
CA ILE A 279 -5.71 -26.73 -2.96
C ILE A 279 -6.90 -26.99 -3.89
N GLY A 280 -6.65 -27.78 -4.93
CA GLY A 280 -7.64 -28.24 -5.90
C GLY A 280 -8.46 -29.40 -5.37
#